data_fb3a2d36a52e77a5114693439e2f8e5f
#
_entry.id   fb3a2d36a52e77a5114693439e2f8e5f
#
_cell.length_a   1.000
_cell.length_b   1.000
_cell.length_c   1.000
_cell.angle_alpha   90.00
_cell.angle_beta   90.00
_cell.angle_gamma   90.00
#
_symmetry.space_group_name_H-M   'P 1'
#
loop_
_entity.id
_entity.type
_entity.pdbx_description
1 polymer ?
#
loop_
_entity_poly.entity_id
_entity_poly.type
_entity_poly.pdbx_seq_one_letter_code
_entity_poly.pdbx_strand_id
1 'polypeptide(L)'
;RSSEIEYVVSTPEKQEERHEGLKRILARLPLASPLDGYRIVSDFGKRIDPINGRLAMHEGVDLTSEPGASVLATAPGVVVFAGWNGTYGKMVEIDHGMGVRTRYAHLNSIVVEPGRKVAARTEVGIIGSTGRSTGTHVHYEVLVEDQHYDPVKFIKAGEYVFSKN
;
A
#
# COMPACT_ATOMS: atom_id res chain seq x y z
N ARG A 1 51.43 1.41 7.47
CA ARG A 1 50.49 2.48 7.06
C ARG A 1 49.15 2.22 7.74
N SER A 2 48.95 2.97 8.83
CA SER A 2 47.68 2.95 9.56
C SER A 2 46.60 3.60 8.68
N SER A 3 45.59 2.85 8.36
CA SER A 3 44.35 3.41 7.83
C SER A 3 43.63 4.09 9.01
N GLU A 4 43.67 5.40 9.05
CA GLU A 4 42.80 6.18 9.92
C GLU A 4 41.36 5.96 9.47
N ILE A 5 40.61 5.21 10.28
CA ILE A 5 39.17 5.17 10.17
C ILE A 5 38.71 6.51 10.74
N GLU A 6 38.42 7.46 9.86
CA GLU A 6 37.74 8.69 10.23
C GLU A 6 36.37 8.36 10.77
N TYR A 7 36.21 8.32 12.08
CA TYR A 7 34.89 8.34 12.72
C TYR A 7 34.29 9.71 12.43
N VAL A 8 33.44 9.77 11.41
CA VAL A 8 32.61 10.95 11.20
C VAL A 8 31.63 11.02 12.37
N VAL A 9 32.03 11.67 13.44
CA VAL A 9 31.12 12.01 14.54
C VAL A 9 30.11 13.00 13.95
N SER A 10 28.87 12.52 13.70
CA SER A 10 27.81 13.41 13.24
C SER A 10 27.47 14.39 14.37
N THR A 11 27.41 15.69 14.05
CA THR A 11 27.01 16.71 15.01
C THR A 11 25.56 16.48 15.45
N PRO A 12 25.14 16.97 16.63
CA PRO A 12 23.77 16.89 17.09
C PRO A 12 22.76 17.44 16.06
N GLU A 13 23.10 18.53 15.37
CA GLU A 13 22.28 19.14 14.33
C GLU A 13 22.10 18.18 13.14
N LYS A 14 23.18 17.52 12.69
CA LYS A 14 23.10 16.53 11.60
C LYS A 14 22.29 15.29 12.00
N GLN A 15 22.37 14.88 13.27
CA GLN A 15 21.56 13.78 13.79
C GLN A 15 20.08 14.15 13.82
N GLU A 16 19.74 15.37 14.22
CA GLU A 16 18.37 15.87 14.23
C GLU A 16 17.79 16.00 12.82
N GLU A 17 18.56 16.56 11.86
CA GLU A 17 18.16 16.61 10.45
C GLU A 17 17.89 15.22 9.86
N ARG A 18 18.74 14.22 10.19
CA ARG A 18 18.54 12.84 9.77
C ARG A 18 17.29 12.24 10.39
N HIS A 19 17.03 12.50 11.65
CA HIS A 19 15.87 12.02 12.38
C HIS A 19 14.57 12.59 11.80
N GLU A 20 14.52 13.90 11.54
CA GLU A 20 13.40 14.56 10.89
C GLU A 20 13.19 14.07 9.44
N GLY A 21 14.29 13.82 8.69
CA GLY A 21 14.24 13.23 7.36
C GLY A 21 13.62 11.83 7.36
N LEU A 22 14.01 10.98 8.30
CA LEU A 22 13.46 9.64 8.46
C LEU A 22 11.98 9.68 8.83
N LYS A 23 11.56 10.57 9.72
CA LYS A 23 10.15 10.75 10.08
C LYS A 23 9.31 11.13 8.85
N ARG A 24 9.81 12.03 8.00
CA ARG A 24 9.12 12.43 6.76
C ARG A 24 8.97 11.26 5.78
N ILE A 25 9.99 10.42 5.65
CA ILE A 25 9.93 9.21 4.81
C ILE A 25 8.92 8.22 5.38
N LEU A 26 8.99 7.90 6.67
CA LEU A 26 8.08 6.97 7.33
C LEU A 26 6.62 7.42 7.23
N ALA A 27 6.36 8.72 7.30
CA ALA A 27 5.02 9.27 7.18
C ALA A 27 4.38 9.06 5.79
N ARG A 28 5.18 8.77 4.77
CA ARG A 28 4.73 8.56 3.38
C ARG A 28 4.71 7.09 2.96
N LEU A 29 5.30 6.19 3.76
CA LEU A 29 5.25 4.77 3.47
C LEU A 29 3.85 4.19 3.77
N PRO A 30 3.38 3.23 2.96
CA PRO A 30 2.06 2.62 3.14
C PRO A 30 2.08 1.58 4.27
N LEU A 31 2.25 2.05 5.50
CA LEU A 31 2.38 1.22 6.71
C LEU A 31 1.04 0.87 7.36
N ALA A 32 -0.04 1.56 7.01
CA ALA A 32 -1.38 1.21 7.47
C ALA A 32 -1.96 0.04 6.66
N SER A 33 -2.97 -0.63 7.22
CA SER A 33 -3.77 -1.60 6.47
C SER A 33 -4.85 -0.89 5.65
N PRO A 34 -5.18 -1.38 4.44
CA PRO A 34 -6.29 -0.86 3.66
C PRO A 34 -7.67 -1.23 4.20
N LEU A 35 -7.74 -2.11 5.19
CA LEU A 35 -8.98 -2.55 5.85
C LEU A 35 -8.82 -2.54 7.37
N ASP A 36 -9.87 -2.14 8.06
CA ASP A 36 -9.97 -2.33 9.52
C ASP A 36 -10.36 -3.79 9.79
N GLY A 37 -9.40 -4.59 10.27
CA GLY A 37 -9.60 -6.03 10.40
C GLY A 37 -9.70 -6.71 9.03
N TYR A 38 -8.79 -7.60 8.77
CA TYR A 38 -8.73 -8.29 7.47
C TYR A 38 -8.27 -9.73 7.64
N ARG A 39 -8.57 -10.52 6.62
CA ARG A 39 -8.01 -11.86 6.42
C ARG A 39 -7.36 -11.90 5.04
N ILE A 40 -6.17 -12.49 4.94
CA ILE A 40 -5.49 -12.69 3.67
C ILE A 40 -6.17 -13.86 2.95
N VAL A 41 -6.63 -13.61 1.73
CA VAL A 41 -7.26 -14.62 0.87
C VAL A 41 -6.25 -15.19 -0.11
N SER A 42 -5.35 -14.35 -0.62
CA SER A 42 -4.32 -14.75 -1.57
C SER A 42 -3.07 -13.89 -1.40
N ASP A 43 -1.93 -14.56 -1.22
CA ASP A 43 -0.65 -13.91 -0.99
C ASP A 43 -0.04 -13.31 -2.26
N PHE A 44 0.87 -12.38 -2.04
CA PHE A 44 1.74 -11.84 -3.09
C PHE A 44 2.70 -12.92 -3.60
N GLY A 45 2.99 -12.89 -4.89
CA GLY A 45 4.00 -13.74 -5.50
C GLY A 45 3.43 -14.80 -6.43
N LYS A 46 4.22 -15.82 -6.72
CA LYS A 46 3.82 -16.90 -7.62
C LYS A 46 2.71 -17.74 -7.01
N ARG A 47 1.64 -17.94 -7.77
CA ARG A 47 0.48 -18.76 -7.37
C ARG A 47 -0.20 -19.40 -8.58
N ILE A 48 -1.08 -20.35 -8.31
CA ILE A 48 -1.99 -20.89 -9.33
C ILE A 48 -3.15 -19.91 -9.47
N ASP A 49 -3.38 -19.43 -10.70
CA ASP A 49 -4.50 -18.54 -11.01
C ASP A 49 -5.82 -19.27 -10.78
N PRO A 50 -6.72 -18.75 -9.90
CA PRO A 50 -7.95 -19.44 -9.55
C PRO A 50 -8.96 -19.52 -10.70
N ILE A 51 -8.80 -18.73 -11.75
CA ILE A 51 -9.71 -18.69 -12.89
C ILE A 51 -9.29 -19.70 -13.98
N ASN A 52 -8.01 -19.77 -14.32
CA ASN A 52 -7.52 -20.59 -15.43
C ASN A 52 -6.60 -21.75 -15.03
N GLY A 53 -6.26 -21.88 -13.75
CA GLY A 53 -5.40 -22.94 -13.22
C GLY A 53 -3.93 -22.86 -13.62
N ARG A 54 -3.48 -21.76 -14.20
CA ARG A 54 -2.10 -21.57 -14.65
C ARG A 54 -1.25 -20.91 -13.56
N LEU A 55 0.05 -21.18 -13.58
CA LEU A 55 1.00 -20.47 -12.73
C LEU A 55 1.09 -19.01 -13.19
N ALA A 56 0.87 -18.08 -12.27
CA ALA A 56 0.91 -16.65 -12.51
C ALA A 56 1.61 -15.92 -11.36
N MET A 57 2.15 -14.74 -11.63
CA MET A 57 2.64 -13.82 -10.62
C MET A 57 1.48 -12.98 -10.10
N HIS A 58 1.24 -13.02 -8.80
CA HIS A 58 0.29 -12.16 -8.12
C HIS A 58 1.00 -10.90 -7.62
N GLU A 59 0.73 -9.77 -8.24
CA GLU A 59 1.45 -8.51 -8.03
C GLU A 59 0.95 -7.71 -6.83
N GLY A 60 0.02 -8.24 -6.06
CA GLY A 60 -0.54 -7.65 -4.87
C GLY A 60 -0.94 -8.71 -3.86
N VAL A 61 -1.70 -8.31 -2.87
CA VAL A 61 -2.33 -9.20 -1.89
C VAL A 61 -3.84 -9.03 -1.97
N ASP A 62 -4.57 -10.13 -1.86
CA ASP A 62 -6.02 -10.09 -1.78
C ASP A 62 -6.46 -10.20 -0.31
N LEU A 63 -7.17 -9.20 0.15
CA LEU A 63 -7.64 -9.07 1.53
C LEU A 63 -9.17 -9.04 1.55
N THR A 64 -9.77 -9.77 2.47
CA THR A 64 -11.22 -9.72 2.69
C THR A 64 -11.56 -9.24 4.10
N SER A 65 -12.76 -8.74 4.24
CA SER A 65 -13.34 -8.27 5.50
C SER A 65 -14.87 -8.41 5.41
N GLU A 66 -15.58 -7.80 6.35
CA GLU A 66 -17.04 -7.80 6.34
C GLU A 66 -17.60 -7.15 5.07
N PRO A 67 -18.74 -7.64 4.55
CA PRO A 67 -19.43 -6.99 3.43
C PRO A 67 -19.71 -5.52 3.73
N GLY A 68 -19.44 -4.65 2.76
CA GLY A 68 -19.61 -3.20 2.93
C GLY A 68 -18.48 -2.51 3.68
N ALA A 69 -17.38 -3.21 3.99
CA ALA A 69 -16.23 -2.60 4.65
C ALA A 69 -15.62 -1.47 3.81
N SER A 70 -15.23 -0.39 4.50
CA SER A 70 -14.49 0.72 3.90
C SER A 70 -13.08 0.30 3.52
N VAL A 71 -12.66 0.66 2.31
CA VAL A 71 -11.27 0.55 1.87
C VAL A 71 -10.59 1.90 2.11
N LEU A 72 -9.45 1.86 2.80
CA LEU A 72 -8.77 3.03 3.37
C LEU A 72 -7.42 3.25 2.71
N ALA A 73 -7.08 4.52 2.46
CA ALA A 73 -5.72 4.91 2.05
C ALA A 73 -4.70 4.47 3.10
N THR A 74 -3.61 3.85 2.68
CA THR A 74 -2.60 3.30 3.59
C THR A 74 -1.49 4.27 3.96
N ALA A 75 -1.45 5.43 3.31
CA ALA A 75 -0.56 6.55 3.60
C ALA A 75 -1.14 7.84 3.03
N PRO A 76 -0.64 9.03 3.45
CA PRO A 76 -1.00 10.28 2.80
C PRO A 76 -0.55 10.31 1.35
N GLY A 77 -1.29 10.99 0.49
CA GLY A 77 -0.91 11.15 -0.91
C GLY A 77 -1.97 11.87 -1.72
N VAL A 78 -1.84 11.76 -3.03
CA VAL A 78 -2.76 12.34 -4.01
C VAL A 78 -3.35 11.22 -4.86
N VAL A 79 -4.67 11.20 -5.01
CA VAL A 79 -5.36 10.27 -5.90
C VAL A 79 -4.98 10.62 -7.35
N VAL A 80 -4.37 9.67 -8.07
CA VAL A 80 -3.96 9.85 -9.47
C VAL A 80 -4.84 9.09 -10.44
N PHE A 81 -5.62 8.11 -9.97
CA PHE A 81 -6.62 7.39 -10.76
C PHE A 81 -7.80 6.98 -9.87
N ALA A 82 -8.99 7.10 -10.38
CA ALA A 82 -10.22 6.61 -9.73
C ALA A 82 -11.26 6.28 -10.81
N GLY A 83 -11.57 5.00 -10.99
CA GLY A 83 -12.50 4.55 -12.02
C GLY A 83 -12.30 3.11 -12.43
N TRP A 84 -12.92 2.71 -13.53
CA TRP A 84 -12.78 1.37 -14.10
C TRP A 84 -11.43 1.21 -14.82
N ASN A 85 -10.71 0.13 -14.51
CA ASN A 85 -9.43 -0.18 -15.14
C ASN A 85 -9.33 -1.68 -15.48
N GLY A 86 -9.93 -2.09 -16.59
CA GLY A 86 -9.81 -3.45 -17.13
C GLY A 86 -10.12 -4.53 -16.10
N THR A 87 -9.20 -5.47 -15.93
CA THR A 87 -9.32 -6.61 -15.01
C THR A 87 -9.34 -6.21 -13.53
N TYR A 88 -8.82 -5.03 -13.19
CA TYR A 88 -8.91 -4.46 -11.83
C TYR A 88 -10.34 -4.08 -11.41
N GLY A 89 -11.26 -3.90 -12.38
CA GLY A 89 -12.55 -3.37 -12.10
C GLY A 89 -12.49 -1.92 -11.63
N LYS A 90 -13.30 -1.54 -10.65
CA LYS A 90 -13.24 -0.21 -10.03
C LYS A 90 -11.97 -0.14 -9.15
N MET A 91 -11.09 0.79 -9.48
CA MET A 91 -9.77 0.93 -8.85
C MET A 91 -9.49 2.38 -8.46
N VAL A 92 -8.78 2.55 -7.36
CA VAL A 92 -8.16 3.80 -6.94
C VAL A 92 -6.65 3.61 -6.90
N GLU A 93 -5.89 4.56 -7.45
CA GLU A 93 -4.44 4.63 -7.31
C GLU A 93 -4.05 5.92 -6.61
N ILE A 94 -3.15 5.82 -5.63
CA ILE A 94 -2.64 6.95 -4.84
C ILE A 94 -1.13 7.06 -5.03
N ASP A 95 -0.67 8.26 -5.34
CA ASP A 95 0.75 8.63 -5.36
C ASP A 95 1.12 9.24 -4.00
N HIS A 96 2.02 8.59 -3.28
CA HIS A 96 2.50 9.02 -1.96
C HIS A 96 3.77 9.89 -2.03
N GLY A 97 4.29 10.13 -3.23
CA GLY A 97 5.61 10.74 -3.43
C GLY A 97 6.75 9.73 -3.33
N MET A 98 7.98 10.17 -3.62
CA MET A 98 9.21 9.35 -3.57
C MET A 98 9.12 8.06 -4.41
N GLY A 99 8.34 8.04 -5.48
CA GLY A 99 8.12 6.87 -6.32
C GLY A 99 7.22 5.79 -5.71
N VAL A 100 6.57 6.05 -4.59
CA VAL A 100 5.69 5.10 -3.89
C VAL A 100 4.25 5.32 -4.31
N ARG A 101 3.59 4.24 -4.79
CA ARG A 101 2.17 4.24 -5.14
C ARG A 101 1.48 3.03 -4.53
N THR A 102 0.17 3.18 -4.29
CA THR A 102 -0.70 2.07 -3.89
C THR A 102 -1.92 2.00 -4.78
N ARG A 103 -2.41 0.78 -5.01
CA ARG A 103 -3.62 0.51 -5.80
C ARG A 103 -4.60 -0.33 -4.99
N TYR A 104 -5.86 0.03 -5.11
CA TYR A 104 -6.99 -0.59 -4.42
C TYR A 104 -8.02 -0.98 -5.47
N ALA A 105 -8.16 -2.28 -5.75
CA ALA A 105 -8.94 -2.78 -6.87
C ALA A 105 -10.14 -3.65 -6.46
N HIS A 106 -10.97 -3.98 -7.43
CA HIS A 106 -12.22 -4.73 -7.30
C HIS A 106 -13.26 -4.06 -6.39
N LEU A 107 -13.16 -2.73 -6.25
CA LEU A 107 -14.06 -1.96 -5.40
C LEU A 107 -15.51 -2.04 -5.89
N ASN A 108 -16.46 -2.06 -4.96
CA ASN A 108 -17.88 -1.93 -5.28
C ASN A 108 -18.23 -0.49 -5.65
N SER A 109 -17.68 0.47 -4.90
CA SER A 109 -17.86 1.90 -5.15
C SER A 109 -16.58 2.66 -4.82
N ILE A 110 -16.44 3.83 -5.45
CA ILE A 110 -15.33 4.76 -5.27
C ILE A 110 -15.89 6.07 -4.71
N VAL A 111 -15.25 6.63 -3.68
CA VAL A 111 -15.71 7.85 -3.00
C VAL A 111 -14.72 9.01 -3.11
N VAL A 112 -13.68 8.85 -3.91
CA VAL A 112 -12.65 9.86 -4.18
C VAL A 112 -12.50 10.12 -5.67
N GLU A 113 -11.92 11.26 -6.00
CA GLU A 113 -11.67 11.68 -7.39
C GLU A 113 -10.17 11.94 -7.61
N PRO A 114 -9.68 11.82 -8.86
CA PRO A 114 -8.31 12.19 -9.19
C PRO A 114 -8.01 13.64 -8.80
N GLY A 115 -6.82 13.86 -8.24
CA GLY A 115 -6.39 15.16 -7.75
C GLY A 115 -6.68 15.43 -6.28
N ARG A 116 -7.52 14.59 -5.63
CA ARG A 116 -7.80 14.75 -4.20
C ARG A 116 -6.59 14.37 -3.36
N LYS A 117 -6.21 15.25 -2.43
CA LYS A 117 -5.26 14.94 -1.35
C LYS A 117 -5.97 14.14 -0.28
N VAL A 118 -5.38 13.04 0.14
CA VAL A 118 -5.89 12.15 1.19
C VAL A 118 -4.87 12.01 2.31
N ALA A 119 -5.37 11.90 3.52
CA ALA A 119 -4.58 11.45 4.66
C ALA A 119 -4.59 9.92 4.73
N ALA A 120 -3.68 9.34 5.50
CA ALA A 120 -3.75 7.93 5.84
C ALA A 120 -5.11 7.63 6.49
N ARG A 121 -5.70 6.47 6.18
CA ARG A 121 -7.00 6.00 6.66
C ARG A 121 -8.22 6.77 6.12
N THR A 122 -8.03 7.64 5.14
CA THR A 122 -9.15 8.22 4.40
C THR A 122 -9.85 7.12 3.59
N GLU A 123 -11.19 7.05 3.68
CA GLU A 123 -11.98 6.13 2.86
C GLU A 123 -11.83 6.48 1.38
N VAL A 124 -11.49 5.50 0.56
CA VAL A 124 -11.35 5.65 -0.88
C VAL A 124 -12.45 4.92 -1.65
N GLY A 125 -13.09 3.94 -1.01
CA GLY A 125 -14.16 3.16 -1.60
C GLY A 125 -14.68 2.08 -0.66
N ILE A 126 -15.52 1.22 -1.19
CA ILE A 126 -16.13 0.08 -0.49
C ILE A 126 -15.63 -1.21 -1.14
N ILE A 127 -15.30 -2.19 -0.31
CA ILE A 127 -14.90 -3.53 -0.75
C ILE A 127 -15.94 -4.15 -1.70
N GLY A 128 -15.48 -4.84 -2.74
CA GLY A 128 -16.36 -5.40 -3.75
C GLY A 128 -15.77 -6.59 -4.48
N SER A 129 -16.31 -6.86 -5.67
CA SER A 129 -15.91 -7.96 -6.54
C SER A 129 -15.99 -7.58 -8.02
N THR A 130 -15.74 -6.32 -8.34
CA THR A 130 -15.78 -5.82 -9.72
C THR A 130 -14.54 -6.23 -10.51
N GLY A 131 -14.65 -6.30 -11.83
CA GLY A 131 -13.56 -6.75 -12.70
C GLY A 131 -13.35 -8.25 -12.65
N ARG A 132 -12.09 -8.70 -12.80
CA ARG A 132 -11.73 -10.12 -12.76
C ARG A 132 -11.55 -10.58 -11.31
N SER A 133 -12.64 -10.99 -10.70
CA SER A 133 -12.69 -11.42 -9.30
C SER A 133 -13.63 -12.61 -9.11
N THR A 134 -13.27 -13.52 -8.18
CA THR A 134 -14.09 -14.70 -7.83
C THR A 134 -14.84 -14.53 -6.51
N GLY A 135 -14.72 -13.40 -5.85
CA GLY A 135 -15.39 -13.12 -4.57
C GLY A 135 -15.06 -11.76 -4.02
N THR A 136 -15.74 -11.35 -2.95
CA THR A 136 -15.57 -10.05 -2.32
C THR A 136 -14.21 -9.96 -1.63
N HIS A 137 -13.36 -9.07 -2.13
CA HIS A 137 -12.05 -8.76 -1.58
C HIS A 137 -11.54 -7.42 -2.14
N VAL A 138 -10.53 -6.84 -1.52
CA VAL A 138 -9.72 -5.79 -2.12
C VAL A 138 -8.41 -6.41 -2.61
N HIS A 139 -8.08 -6.17 -3.87
CA HIS A 139 -6.75 -6.45 -4.40
C HIS A 139 -5.90 -5.20 -4.16
N TYR A 140 -4.87 -5.34 -3.36
CA TYR A 140 -4.05 -4.24 -2.86
C TYR A 140 -2.61 -4.38 -3.33
N GLU A 141 -2.09 -3.36 -3.98
CA GLU A 141 -0.72 -3.33 -4.50
C GLU A 141 0.10 -2.20 -3.89
N VAL A 142 1.38 -2.47 -3.67
CA VAL A 142 2.41 -1.48 -3.36
C VAL A 142 3.45 -1.48 -4.47
N LEU A 143 3.68 -0.31 -5.06
CA LEU A 143 4.71 -0.08 -6.07
C LEU A 143 5.74 0.90 -5.54
N VAL A 144 7.01 0.60 -5.76
CA VAL A 144 8.13 1.51 -5.53
C VAL A 144 8.96 1.57 -6.80
N GLU A 145 9.12 2.76 -7.38
CA GLU A 145 9.79 2.94 -8.68
C GLU A 145 9.23 1.99 -9.76
N ASP A 146 7.89 1.90 -9.84
CA ASP A 146 7.13 1.06 -10.77
C ASP A 146 7.34 -0.46 -10.60
N GLN A 147 7.98 -0.91 -9.54
CA GLN A 147 8.13 -2.31 -9.20
C GLN A 147 7.16 -2.71 -8.07
N HIS A 148 6.54 -3.87 -8.19
CA HIS A 148 5.64 -4.44 -7.20
C HIS A 148 6.42 -5.08 -6.05
N TYR A 149 5.98 -4.80 -4.81
CA TYR A 149 6.51 -5.38 -3.59
C TYR A 149 5.38 -6.00 -2.78
N ASP A 150 5.73 -6.98 -1.94
CA ASP A 150 4.76 -7.63 -1.05
C ASP A 150 4.14 -6.62 -0.07
N PRO A 151 2.85 -6.29 -0.21
CA PRO A 151 2.20 -5.30 0.64
C PRO A 151 2.15 -5.69 2.12
N VAL A 152 2.12 -6.98 2.43
CA VAL A 152 2.06 -7.48 3.82
C VAL A 152 3.32 -7.10 4.59
N LYS A 153 4.47 -7.02 3.94
CA LYS A 153 5.71 -6.56 4.58
C LYS A 153 5.61 -5.12 5.08
N PHE A 154 4.93 -4.23 4.34
CA PHE A 154 4.67 -2.85 4.76
C PHE A 154 3.69 -2.79 5.92
N ILE A 155 2.60 -3.55 5.86
CA ILE A 155 1.58 -3.60 6.92
C ILE A 155 2.20 -4.11 8.23
N LYS A 156 2.99 -5.18 8.18
CA LYS A 156 3.69 -5.73 9.36
C LYS A 156 4.72 -4.77 9.91
N ALA A 157 5.46 -4.05 9.06
CA ALA A 157 6.39 -3.02 9.50
C ALA A 157 5.65 -1.89 10.24
N GLY A 158 4.48 -1.49 9.76
CA GLY A 158 3.62 -0.50 10.41
C GLY A 158 3.13 -0.95 11.78
N GLU A 159 2.68 -2.19 11.90
CA GLU A 159 2.28 -2.78 13.18
C GLU A 159 3.42 -2.74 14.19
N TYR A 160 4.63 -3.08 13.77
CA TYR A 160 5.83 -3.02 14.62
C TYR A 160 6.17 -1.60 15.07
N VAL A 161 6.14 -0.64 14.15
CA VAL A 161 6.45 0.77 14.45
C VAL A 161 5.43 1.39 15.40
N PHE A 162 4.14 1.12 15.19
CA PHE A 162 3.06 1.72 15.99
C PHE A 162 2.75 0.97 17.29
N SER A 163 3.19 -0.27 17.45
CA SER A 163 3.01 -1.04 18.69
C SER A 163 3.96 -0.63 19.82
N LYS A 164 4.99 0.16 19.54
CA LYS A 164 6.00 0.60 20.50
C LYS A 164 5.76 1.99 21.10
N ASN A 165 4.62 2.60 20.78
CA ASN A 165 4.24 3.91 21.31
C ASN A 165 3.13 3.80 22.37
#